data_55ee1b4bef3f69577c40690045b0635c
#
_entry.id   55ee1b4bef3f69577c40690045b0635c
#
_cell.length_a   1.000
_cell.length_b   1.000
_cell.length_c   1.000
_cell.angle_alpha   90.00
_cell.angle_beta   90.00
_cell.angle_gamma   90.00
#
_symmetry.space_group_name_H-M   'P 1'
#
loop_
_entity.id
_entity.type
_entity.pdbx_description
1 polymer ?
#
loop_
_entity_poly.entity_id
_entity_poly.type
_entity_poly.pdbx_seq_one_letter_code
_entity_poly.pdbx_strand_id
1 'polypeptide(L)'
;MRIKKMFVGLKNVILNPKKSVKMWRATVMWKRAVAEADKKRSMDGHRYFVIWDAAQHKLISITYDIYKGRGDSYQYLRARGAFKRPLSREELKELCFYYTGSQWRAKGCSAEVREEKLIEWQKFYLKQKV
;
A
#
# COMPACT_ATOMS: atom_id res chain seq x y z
N MET A 1 -0.19 22.68 2.36
CA MET A 1 -0.85 21.74 1.45
C MET A 1 -1.17 20.41 2.13
N ARG A 2 -0.15 19.73 2.66
CA ARG A 2 -0.36 18.49 3.41
C ARG A 2 -1.27 18.69 4.62
N ILE A 3 -1.07 19.79 5.33
CA ILE A 3 -1.86 20.13 6.51
C ILE A 3 -3.34 20.24 6.15
N LYS A 4 -3.67 20.85 5.01
CA LYS A 4 -5.05 20.94 4.55
C LYS A 4 -5.68 19.57 4.33
N LYS A 5 -4.93 18.64 3.72
CA LYS A 5 -5.42 17.28 3.49
C LYS A 5 -5.66 16.54 4.81
N MET A 6 -4.77 16.73 5.78
CA MET A 6 -4.94 16.14 7.10
C MET A 6 -6.16 16.70 7.82
N PHE A 7 -6.39 18.00 7.74
CA PHE A 7 -7.56 18.63 8.36
C PHE A 7 -8.86 18.16 7.72
N VAL A 8 -8.89 18.02 6.40
CA VAL A 8 -10.06 17.49 5.69
C VAL A 8 -10.37 16.07 6.15
N GLY A 9 -9.36 15.22 6.24
CA GLY A 9 -9.51 13.86 6.73
C GLY A 9 -9.99 13.82 8.17
N LEU A 10 -9.41 14.65 9.02
CA LEU A 10 -9.78 14.74 10.42
C LEU A 10 -11.22 15.22 10.59
N LYS A 11 -11.62 16.21 9.81
CA LYS A 11 -12.98 16.73 9.82
C LYS A 11 -14.00 15.65 9.45
N ASN A 12 -13.72 14.85 8.43
CA ASN A 12 -14.58 13.74 8.02
C ASN A 12 -14.68 12.69 9.13
N VAL A 13 -13.58 12.42 9.80
CA VAL A 13 -13.53 11.48 10.92
C VAL A 13 -14.44 11.94 12.05
N ILE A 14 -14.42 13.23 12.38
CA ILE A 14 -15.25 13.80 13.44
C ILE A 14 -16.74 13.72 13.09
N LEU A 15 -17.09 13.96 11.82
CA LEU A 15 -18.47 14.01 11.38
C LEU A 15 -19.14 12.65 11.19
N ASN A 16 -18.34 11.57 11.08
CA ASN A 16 -18.88 10.23 10.83
C ASN A 16 -18.13 9.18 11.66
N PRO A 17 -18.68 8.77 12.82
CA PRO A 17 -18.01 7.79 13.70
C PRO A 17 -17.69 6.46 13.04
N LYS A 18 -18.56 5.92 12.19
CA LYS A 18 -18.30 4.66 11.48
C LYS A 18 -17.14 4.81 10.52
N LYS A 19 -17.12 5.92 9.79
CA LYS A 19 -16.02 6.26 8.89
C LYS A 19 -14.73 6.49 9.65
N SER A 20 -14.83 7.07 10.84
CA SER A 20 -13.72 7.31 11.73
C SER A 20 -13.01 6.02 12.14
N VAL A 21 -13.78 5.02 12.57
CA VAL A 21 -13.23 3.72 12.96
C VAL A 21 -12.58 3.02 11.76
N LYS A 22 -13.24 3.05 10.62
CA LYS A 22 -12.73 2.43 9.40
C LYS A 22 -11.45 3.11 8.92
N MET A 23 -11.40 4.44 9.00
CA MET A 23 -10.20 5.22 8.64
C MET A 23 -9.04 4.90 9.58
N TRP A 24 -9.29 4.82 10.88
CA TRP A 24 -8.27 4.44 11.84
C TRP A 24 -7.72 3.05 11.55
N ARG A 25 -8.60 2.10 11.27
CA ARG A 25 -8.22 0.73 10.91
C ARG A 25 -7.35 0.71 9.65
N ALA A 26 -7.75 1.48 8.64
CA ALA A 26 -6.98 1.61 7.40
C ALA A 26 -5.56 2.13 7.69
N THR A 27 -5.46 3.15 8.51
CA THR A 27 -4.18 3.75 8.86
C THR A 27 -3.27 2.77 9.59
N VAL A 28 -3.82 2.02 10.55
CA VAL A 28 -3.06 1.00 11.29
C VAL A 28 -2.57 -0.10 10.36
N MET A 29 -3.43 -0.58 9.46
CA MET A 29 -3.06 -1.59 8.48
C MET A 29 -1.91 -1.13 7.60
N TRP A 30 -1.98 0.12 7.13
CA TRP A 30 -0.95 0.68 6.29
C TRP A 30 0.39 0.82 7.02
N LYS A 31 0.37 1.34 8.24
CA LYS A 31 1.59 1.50 9.03
C LYS A 31 2.27 0.16 9.30
N ARG A 32 1.48 -0.88 9.59
CA ARG A 32 2.01 -2.23 9.80
C ARG A 32 2.62 -2.80 8.52
N ALA A 33 1.95 -2.60 7.39
CA ALA A 33 2.44 -3.08 6.10
C ALA A 33 3.74 -2.36 5.69
N VAL A 34 3.82 -1.07 5.92
CA VAL A 34 5.03 -0.28 5.67
C VAL A 34 6.19 -0.78 6.52
N ALA A 35 5.95 -0.98 7.82
CA ALA A 35 6.99 -1.48 8.73
C ALA A 35 7.47 -2.87 8.31
N GLU A 36 6.56 -3.75 7.89
CA GLU A 36 6.91 -5.07 7.40
C GLU A 36 7.74 -5.00 6.13
N ALA A 37 7.34 -4.16 5.18
CA ALA A 37 8.08 -3.99 3.92
C ALA A 37 9.49 -3.45 4.19
N ASP A 38 9.62 -2.46 5.05
CA ASP A 38 10.92 -1.89 5.41
C ASP A 38 11.81 -2.92 6.12
N LYS A 39 11.21 -3.75 6.98
CA LYS A 39 11.95 -4.83 7.65
C LYS A 39 12.46 -5.86 6.64
N LYS A 40 11.61 -6.31 5.73
CA LYS A 40 12.01 -7.26 4.68
C LYS A 40 13.14 -6.69 3.83
N ARG A 41 13.02 -5.43 3.43
CA ARG A 41 14.05 -4.77 2.66
C ARG A 41 15.38 -4.72 3.42
N SER A 42 15.36 -4.44 4.71
CA SER A 42 16.59 -4.40 5.51
C SER A 42 17.23 -5.78 5.66
N MET A 43 16.44 -6.84 5.52
CA MET A 43 16.94 -8.21 5.63
C MET A 43 17.58 -8.70 4.33
N ASP A 44 16.98 -8.40 3.18
CA ASP A 44 17.44 -8.96 1.90
C ASP A 44 17.85 -7.90 0.86
N GLY A 45 17.62 -6.63 1.12
CA GLY A 45 17.99 -5.54 0.21
C GLY A 45 17.14 -5.40 -1.03
N HIS A 46 16.11 -6.21 -1.19
CA HIS A 46 15.21 -6.10 -2.34
C HIS A 46 14.18 -5.00 -2.16
N ARG A 47 13.65 -4.49 -3.28
CA ARG A 47 12.56 -3.55 -3.25
C ARG A 47 11.26 -4.30 -3.02
N TYR A 48 10.48 -3.83 -2.05
CA TYR A 48 9.16 -4.37 -1.75
C TYR A 48 8.06 -3.39 -2.10
N PHE A 49 6.95 -3.92 -2.58
CA PHE A 49 5.76 -3.16 -2.91
C PHE A 49 4.63 -3.63 -2.00
N VAL A 50 3.91 -2.69 -1.41
CA VAL A 50 2.74 -3.01 -0.60
C VAL A 50 1.51 -2.91 -1.50
N ILE A 51 0.78 -4.01 -1.62
CA ILE A 51 -0.40 -4.10 -2.47
C ILE A 51 -1.54 -4.76 -1.70
N TRP A 52 -2.75 -4.57 -2.22
CA TRP A 52 -3.94 -5.18 -1.64
C TRP A 52 -4.07 -6.64 -2.08
N ASP A 53 -4.27 -7.52 -1.12
CA ASP A 53 -4.59 -8.92 -1.39
C ASP A 53 -6.08 -9.12 -1.17
N ALA A 54 -6.84 -9.16 -2.27
CA ALA A 54 -8.28 -9.27 -2.20
C ALA A 54 -8.75 -10.59 -1.59
N ALA A 55 -7.98 -11.66 -1.74
CA ALA A 55 -8.35 -12.96 -1.18
C ALA A 55 -8.26 -12.98 0.35
N GLN A 56 -7.28 -12.30 0.92
CA GLN A 56 -7.08 -12.23 2.37
C GLN A 56 -7.60 -10.95 2.99
N HIS A 57 -8.07 -10.01 2.19
CA HIS A 57 -8.54 -8.69 2.66
C HIS A 57 -7.50 -8.00 3.54
N LYS A 58 -6.26 -7.96 3.06
CA LYS A 58 -5.18 -7.29 3.77
C LYS A 58 -4.12 -6.76 2.81
N LEU A 59 -3.27 -5.87 3.31
CA LEU A 59 -2.09 -5.42 2.57
C LEU A 59 -0.98 -6.45 2.73
N ILE A 60 -0.29 -6.72 1.63
CA ILE A 60 0.87 -7.61 1.62
C ILE A 60 2.05 -6.88 1.01
N SER A 61 3.25 -7.26 1.40
CA SER A 61 4.48 -6.71 0.84
C SER A 61 5.20 -7.80 0.05
N ILE A 62 5.42 -7.55 -1.24
CA ILE A 62 6.01 -8.51 -2.16
C ILE A 62 7.03 -7.83 -3.07
N THR A 63 7.92 -8.64 -3.64
CA THR A 63 8.83 -8.17 -4.68
C THR A 63 8.10 -8.18 -6.01
N TYR A 64 8.68 -7.52 -7.02
CA TYR A 64 8.09 -7.52 -8.35
C TYR A 64 8.04 -8.92 -8.96
N ASP A 65 9.05 -9.75 -8.71
CA ASP A 65 9.06 -11.12 -9.22
C ASP A 65 7.92 -11.96 -8.65
N ILE A 66 7.66 -11.81 -7.36
CA ILE A 66 6.53 -12.49 -6.72
C ILE A 66 5.21 -11.96 -7.29
N TYR A 67 5.11 -10.64 -7.49
CA TYR A 67 3.92 -10.04 -8.09
C TYR A 67 3.64 -10.61 -9.47
N LYS A 68 4.67 -10.78 -10.30
CA LYS A 68 4.51 -11.37 -11.63
C LYS A 68 4.15 -12.85 -11.58
N GLY A 69 4.30 -13.49 -10.44
CA GLY A 69 4.03 -14.91 -10.32
C GLY A 69 5.07 -15.79 -10.98
N ARG A 70 6.30 -15.29 -11.10
CA ARG A 70 7.38 -16.06 -11.71
C ARG A 70 7.67 -17.30 -10.86
N GLY A 71 7.48 -18.48 -11.44
CA GLY A 71 7.65 -19.75 -10.76
C GLY A 71 6.44 -20.17 -9.92
N ASP A 72 5.73 -19.24 -9.34
CA ASP A 72 4.52 -19.47 -8.58
C ASP A 72 3.65 -18.23 -8.69
N SER A 73 2.56 -18.33 -9.44
CA SER A 73 1.67 -17.21 -9.72
C SER A 73 0.67 -16.93 -8.58
N TYR A 74 0.75 -17.63 -7.47
CA TYR A 74 -0.22 -17.52 -6.39
C TYR A 74 -0.34 -16.11 -5.84
N GLN A 75 0.77 -15.47 -5.49
CA GLN A 75 0.76 -14.11 -4.95
C GLN A 75 0.21 -13.10 -5.96
N TYR A 76 0.59 -13.23 -7.21
CA TYR A 76 0.08 -12.39 -8.26
C TYR A 76 -1.43 -12.53 -8.42
N LEU A 77 -1.93 -13.75 -8.46
CA LEU A 77 -3.37 -14.00 -8.59
C LEU A 77 -4.15 -13.42 -7.43
N ARG A 78 -3.65 -13.53 -6.22
CA ARG A 78 -4.30 -12.97 -5.03
C ARG A 78 -4.31 -11.45 -5.04
N ALA A 79 -3.23 -10.83 -5.49
CA ALA A 79 -3.10 -9.38 -5.53
C ALA A 79 -3.92 -8.73 -6.65
N ARG A 80 -4.38 -9.50 -7.62
CA ARG A 80 -5.15 -8.97 -8.76
C ARG A 80 -6.42 -8.23 -8.35
N GLY A 81 -6.92 -8.49 -7.15
CA GLY A 81 -8.09 -7.77 -6.66
C GLY A 81 -7.89 -6.27 -6.53
N ALA A 82 -6.65 -5.81 -6.41
CA ALA A 82 -6.35 -4.38 -6.33
C ALA A 82 -6.19 -3.73 -7.70
N PHE A 83 -5.93 -4.52 -8.74
CA PHE A 83 -5.63 -4.02 -10.07
C PHE A 83 -6.43 -4.78 -11.11
N LYS A 84 -6.89 -4.08 -12.13
CA LYS A 84 -7.72 -4.68 -13.19
C LYS A 84 -6.91 -5.47 -14.21
N ARG A 85 -5.60 -5.28 -14.25
CA ARG A 85 -4.71 -5.93 -15.19
C ARG A 85 -3.31 -6.07 -14.60
N PRO A 86 -2.48 -6.96 -15.17
CA PRO A 86 -1.09 -7.02 -14.76
C PRO A 86 -0.38 -5.69 -15.02
N LEU A 87 0.47 -5.29 -14.10
CA LEU A 87 1.19 -4.03 -14.16
C LEU A 87 2.67 -4.26 -14.48
N SER A 88 3.26 -3.32 -15.20
CA SER A 88 4.71 -3.27 -15.33
C SER A 88 5.30 -2.81 -14.00
N ARG A 89 6.63 -2.89 -13.86
CA ARG A 89 7.30 -2.44 -12.65
C ARG A 89 7.03 -0.95 -12.37
N GLU A 90 7.04 -0.14 -13.42
CA GLU A 90 6.79 1.29 -13.31
C GLU A 90 5.35 1.58 -12.87
N GLU A 91 4.40 0.88 -13.46
CA GLU A 91 3.01 1.03 -13.09
C GLU A 91 2.76 0.55 -11.66
N LEU A 92 3.39 -0.56 -11.26
CA LEU A 92 3.26 -1.07 -9.92
C LEU A 92 3.79 -0.06 -8.89
N LYS A 93 4.91 0.60 -9.20
CA LYS A 93 5.46 1.65 -8.37
C LYS A 93 4.48 2.81 -8.18
N GLU A 94 3.77 3.18 -9.23
CA GLU A 94 2.76 4.25 -9.16
C GLU A 94 1.51 3.85 -8.41
N LEU A 95 1.05 2.63 -8.62
CA LEU A 95 -0.27 2.18 -8.15
C LEU A 95 -0.25 1.40 -6.84
N CYS A 96 0.89 0.94 -6.38
CA CYS A 96 0.99 0.30 -5.08
C CYS A 96 0.73 1.31 -3.96
N PHE A 97 0.50 0.80 -2.75
CA PHE A 97 0.20 1.66 -1.60
C PHE A 97 1.44 2.05 -0.80
N TYR A 98 2.59 1.54 -1.16
CA TYR A 98 3.91 1.91 -0.63
C TYR A 98 4.97 1.09 -1.35
N TYR A 99 6.16 1.64 -1.53
CA TYR A 99 7.29 0.87 -2.03
C TYR A 99 8.56 1.30 -1.29
N THR A 100 9.45 0.34 -1.05
CA THR A 100 10.73 0.61 -0.40
C THR A 100 11.79 0.94 -1.45
N GLY A 101 12.91 1.48 -1.00
CA GLY A 101 14.11 1.49 -1.83
C GLY A 101 14.70 0.10 -1.93
N SER A 102 15.83 -0.03 -2.62
CA SER A 102 16.62 -1.26 -2.65
C SER A 102 18.10 -0.91 -2.45
N GLN A 103 18.89 -1.92 -2.12
CA GLN A 103 20.34 -1.71 -1.97
C GLN A 103 21.03 -1.34 -3.29
N TRP A 104 20.33 -1.50 -4.41
CA TRP A 104 20.86 -1.22 -5.75
C TRP A 104 20.54 0.18 -6.23
N ARG A 105 20.50 1.15 -5.32
CA ARG A 105 20.28 2.57 -5.60
C ARG A 105 18.85 2.96 -5.94
N ALA A 106 17.92 2.06 -5.89
CA ALA A 106 16.51 2.43 -6.09
C ALA A 106 15.98 3.11 -4.84
N LYS A 107 15.51 4.33 -4.98
CA LYS A 107 14.97 5.09 -3.86
C LYS A 107 13.55 4.65 -3.53
N GLY A 108 13.22 4.65 -2.26
CA GLY A 108 11.86 4.41 -1.81
C GLY A 108 11.01 5.68 -1.91
N CYS A 109 9.84 5.63 -1.29
CA CYS A 109 8.93 6.77 -1.26
C CYS A 109 9.57 7.95 -0.53
N SER A 110 9.52 9.13 -1.14
CA SER A 110 9.81 10.37 -0.44
C SER A 110 8.72 10.61 0.61
N ALA A 111 8.94 11.56 1.52
CA ALA A 111 7.93 11.88 2.53
C ALA A 111 6.60 12.30 1.89
N GLU A 112 6.66 13.05 0.78
CA GLU A 112 5.47 13.48 0.07
C GLU A 112 4.73 12.33 -0.60
N VAL A 113 5.47 11.47 -1.29
CA VAL A 113 4.89 10.30 -1.96
C VAL A 113 4.29 9.35 -0.93
N ARG A 114 4.98 9.16 0.19
CA ARG A 114 4.49 8.31 1.28
C ARG A 114 3.13 8.80 1.80
N GLU A 115 2.99 10.09 2.00
CA GLU A 115 1.74 10.68 2.45
C GLU A 115 0.62 10.52 1.41
N GLU A 116 0.93 10.74 0.15
CA GLU A 116 -0.02 10.56 -0.95
C GLU A 116 -0.51 9.11 -1.02
N LYS A 117 0.40 8.15 -0.85
CA LYS A 117 0.03 6.74 -0.89
C LYS A 117 -0.83 6.34 0.30
N LEU A 118 -0.59 6.90 1.47
CA LEU A 118 -1.46 6.68 2.60
C LEU A 118 -2.88 7.19 2.31
N ILE A 119 -2.98 8.38 1.74
CA ILE A 119 -4.30 8.96 1.41
C ILE A 119 -5.00 8.10 0.36
N GLU A 120 -4.30 7.65 -0.66
CA GLU A 120 -4.86 6.77 -1.69
C GLU A 120 -5.35 5.45 -1.08
N TRP A 121 -4.57 4.88 -0.17
CA TRP A 121 -4.95 3.67 0.54
C TRP A 121 -6.22 3.89 1.38
N GLN A 122 -6.27 4.98 2.12
CA GLN A 122 -7.44 5.30 2.93
C GLN A 122 -8.69 5.40 2.07
N LYS A 123 -8.61 6.08 0.93
CA LYS A 123 -9.72 6.18 -0.02
C LYS A 123 -10.14 4.82 -0.56
N PHE A 124 -9.17 4.01 -0.92
CA PHE A 124 -9.43 2.66 -1.42
C PHE A 124 -10.13 1.80 -0.37
N TYR A 125 -9.60 1.81 0.84
CA TYR A 125 -10.14 1.00 1.94
C TYR A 125 -11.56 1.39 2.31
N LEU A 126 -11.86 2.68 2.31
CA LEU A 126 -13.20 3.16 2.63
C LEU A 126 -14.25 2.67 1.63
N LYS A 127 -13.84 2.34 0.41
CA LYS A 127 -14.75 1.80 -0.61
C LYS A 127 -14.93 0.29 -0.50
N GLN A 128 -14.13 -0.38 0.28
CA GLN A 128 -14.24 -1.84 0.44
C GLN A 128 -15.36 -2.18 1.43
N LYS A 129 -16.04 -3.28 1.17
CA LYS A 129 -17.12 -3.79 2.05
C LYS A 129 -16.52 -4.75 3.08
N VAL A 130 -15.75 -4.20 3.99
CA VAL A 130 -15.12 -5.02 5.05
C VAL A 130 -15.40 -4.46 6.43
#